data_e7744784036d8788cd5a69719770b62e
#
_entry.id   e7744784036d8788cd5a69719770b62e
#
_cell.length_a   1.000
_cell.length_b   1.000
_cell.length_c   1.000
_cell.angle_alpha   90.00
_cell.angle_beta   90.00
_cell.angle_gamma   90.00
#
_symmetry.space_group_name_H-M   'P 1'
#
loop_
_entity.id
_entity.type
_entity.pdbx_description
1 polymer ?
#
loop_
_entity_poly.entity_id
_entity_poly.type
_entity_poly.pdbx_seq_one_letter_code
_entity_poly.pdbx_strand_id
1 'polypeptide(L)'
;MNVRRFPLVRHEDERGWFCELARASALPKPIRQANLSRSRKGVIRGLHYHERGQDDLFVCLEGTVRVVVLDLGTDEVFSEDIGDENPVAVYVPGTCAHGYEALSDCLFAYLVTEEFDPAHPDEHGIPWDDERVRHLWSTSSPILSARDTSS
;
A
#
# COMPACT_ATOMS: atom_id res chain seq x y z
N MET A 1 2.33 -16.11 3.59
CA MET A 1 1.77 -14.89 2.96
C MET A 1 2.70 -14.46 1.84
N ASN A 2 2.16 -14.16 0.67
CA ASN A 2 2.97 -13.91 -0.54
C ASN A 2 3.21 -12.42 -0.82
N VAL A 3 3.57 -11.66 0.20
CA VAL A 3 4.04 -10.30 0.04
C VAL A 3 5.44 -10.32 -0.58
N ARG A 4 5.68 -9.51 -1.61
CA ARG A 4 6.98 -9.42 -2.28
C ARG A 4 7.53 -8.01 -2.16
N ARG A 5 8.83 -7.91 -1.96
CA ARG A 5 9.56 -6.65 -1.85
C ARG A 5 10.45 -6.48 -3.07
N PHE A 6 10.39 -5.31 -3.68
CA PHE A 6 11.20 -4.97 -4.85
C PHE A 6 12.03 -3.73 -4.52
N PRO A 7 13.34 -3.87 -4.28
CA PRO A 7 14.21 -2.70 -4.12
C PRO A 7 14.12 -1.79 -5.34
N LEU A 8 13.97 -0.49 -5.12
CA LEU A 8 13.92 0.51 -6.17
C LEU A 8 15.33 1.09 -6.32
N VAL A 9 15.88 1.01 -7.53
CA VAL A 9 17.23 1.51 -7.81
C VAL A 9 17.13 2.93 -8.36
N ARG A 10 17.67 3.89 -7.61
CA ARG A 10 17.76 5.29 -8.04
C ARG A 10 19.07 5.50 -8.77
N HIS A 11 18.98 5.78 -10.06
CA HIS A 11 20.13 6.09 -10.91
C HIS A 11 20.39 7.58 -10.85
N GLU A 12 21.36 8.00 -10.01
CA GLU A 12 21.63 9.40 -9.74
C GLU A 12 22.68 9.96 -10.71
N ASP A 13 22.48 11.21 -11.11
CA ASP A 13 23.45 12.04 -11.79
C ASP A 13 23.25 13.52 -11.38
N GLU A 14 23.94 14.46 -12.01
CA GLU A 14 23.85 15.88 -11.65
C GLU A 14 22.45 16.50 -11.86
N ARG A 15 21.56 15.84 -12.63
CA ARG A 15 20.19 16.30 -12.87
C ARG A 15 19.20 15.87 -11.77
N GLY A 16 19.57 14.87 -10.97
CA GLY A 16 18.67 14.21 -10.00
C GLY A 16 18.78 12.69 -10.13
N TRP A 17 17.64 12.00 -10.15
CA TRP A 17 17.67 10.55 -10.29
C TRP A 17 16.50 10.04 -11.15
N PHE A 18 16.71 8.87 -11.73
CA PHE A 18 15.71 8.09 -12.46
C PHE A 18 15.52 6.74 -11.76
N CYS A 19 14.28 6.26 -11.69
CA CYS A 19 13.96 4.98 -11.07
C CYS A 19 12.82 4.29 -11.82
N GLU A 20 12.99 2.99 -12.10
CA GLU A 20 11.88 2.17 -12.58
C GLU A 20 11.03 1.74 -11.38
N LEU A 21 9.72 1.94 -11.42
CA LEU A 21 8.82 1.54 -10.35
C LEU A 21 8.40 0.08 -10.45
N ALA A 22 8.24 -0.44 -11.66
CA ALA A 22 7.80 -1.81 -11.88
C ALA A 22 8.08 -2.26 -13.32
N ARG A 23 8.32 -3.56 -13.46
CA ARG A 23 8.33 -4.22 -14.77
C ARG A 23 7.31 -5.35 -14.76
N ALA A 24 6.46 -5.41 -15.78
CA ALA A 24 5.43 -6.46 -15.88
C ALA A 24 6.03 -7.86 -15.79
N SER A 25 7.22 -8.07 -16.36
CA SER A 25 7.90 -9.37 -16.35
C SER A 25 8.34 -9.82 -14.95
N ALA A 26 8.46 -8.88 -13.99
CA ALA A 26 8.88 -9.19 -12.62
C ALA A 26 7.69 -9.40 -11.68
N LEU A 27 6.48 -9.05 -12.10
CA LEU A 27 5.29 -9.09 -11.26
C LEU A 27 4.46 -10.34 -11.54
N PRO A 28 3.75 -10.88 -10.52
CA PRO A 28 2.86 -12.04 -10.72
C PRO A 28 1.73 -11.77 -11.71
N LYS A 29 1.24 -10.51 -11.79
CA LYS A 29 0.17 -10.09 -12.69
C LYS A 29 0.52 -8.73 -13.29
N PRO A 30 0.05 -8.42 -14.52
CA PRO A 30 0.31 -7.12 -15.13
C PRO A 30 -0.47 -6.00 -14.44
N ILE A 31 0.15 -4.82 -14.36
CA ILE A 31 -0.52 -3.61 -13.86
C ILE A 31 -1.48 -3.11 -14.93
N ARG A 32 -2.71 -2.79 -14.52
CA ARG A 32 -3.77 -2.29 -15.40
C ARG A 32 -4.23 -0.87 -15.05
N GLN A 33 -3.96 -0.40 -13.84
CA GLN A 33 -4.32 0.95 -13.42
C GLN A 33 -3.27 1.47 -12.45
N ALA A 34 -2.93 2.75 -12.58
CA ALA A 34 -1.99 3.42 -11.70
C ALA A 34 -2.72 4.55 -10.97
N ASN A 35 -2.63 4.56 -9.65
CA ASN A 35 -3.27 5.55 -8.79
C ASN A 35 -2.23 6.30 -7.98
N LEU A 36 -2.52 7.54 -7.65
CA LEU A 36 -1.66 8.41 -6.88
C LEU A 36 -2.46 9.08 -5.78
N SER A 37 -1.93 9.09 -4.57
CA SER A 37 -2.53 9.84 -3.46
C SER A 37 -1.48 10.66 -2.74
N ARG A 38 -1.90 11.83 -2.29
CA ARG A 38 -1.16 12.63 -1.32
C ARG A 38 -1.82 12.46 0.03
N SER A 39 -1.03 12.21 1.07
CA SER A 39 -1.56 12.08 2.42
C SER A 39 -0.72 12.90 3.39
N ARG A 40 -1.40 13.54 4.35
CA ARG A 40 -0.75 14.26 5.43
C ARG A 40 -0.30 13.29 6.50
N LYS A 41 0.72 13.64 7.25
CA LYS A 41 1.16 12.87 8.41
C LYS A 41 -0.03 12.54 9.32
N GLY A 42 -0.13 11.29 9.73
CA GLY A 42 -1.20 10.81 10.60
C GLY A 42 -2.39 10.20 9.87
N VAL A 43 -2.44 10.27 8.55
CA VAL A 43 -3.47 9.60 7.75
C VAL A 43 -3.21 8.10 7.76
N ILE A 44 -4.25 7.31 7.98
CA ILE A 44 -4.28 5.88 7.70
C ILE A 44 -5.30 5.64 6.59
N ARG A 45 -4.88 4.95 5.53
CA ARG A 45 -5.76 4.46 4.46
C ARG A 45 -5.79 2.94 4.53
N GLY A 46 -6.93 2.39 4.92
CA GLY A 46 -7.07 0.95 5.07
C GLY A 46 -8.00 0.55 6.23
N LEU A 47 -8.09 -0.70 6.54
CA LEU A 47 -7.51 -1.81 5.78
C LEU A 47 -8.50 -2.28 4.72
N HIS A 48 -8.03 -2.50 3.52
CA HIS A 48 -8.86 -2.89 2.38
C HIS A 48 -8.40 -4.23 1.82
N TYR A 49 -9.31 -4.96 1.18
CA TYR A 49 -8.97 -6.20 0.47
C TYR A 49 -9.91 -6.40 -0.72
N HIS A 50 -9.52 -7.31 -1.60
CA HIS A 50 -10.21 -7.58 -2.85
C HIS A 50 -10.44 -9.08 -3.00
N GLU A 51 -11.56 -9.47 -3.60
CA GLU A 51 -11.96 -10.87 -3.72
C GLU A 51 -11.90 -11.42 -5.14
N ARG A 52 -11.82 -10.53 -6.16
CA ARG A 52 -11.90 -10.92 -7.56
C ARG A 52 -10.59 -10.77 -8.32
N GLY A 53 -9.45 -10.92 -7.63
CA GLY A 53 -8.16 -11.07 -8.26
C GLY A 53 -7.30 -9.83 -8.37
N GLN A 54 -7.73 -8.69 -7.83
CA GLN A 54 -6.88 -7.51 -7.79
C GLN A 54 -5.77 -7.67 -6.77
N ASP A 55 -4.52 -7.42 -7.21
CA ASP A 55 -3.36 -7.24 -6.35
C ASP A 55 -2.87 -5.80 -6.46
N ASP A 56 -2.14 -5.33 -5.47
CA ASP A 56 -1.65 -3.95 -5.39
C ASP A 56 -0.12 -3.91 -5.28
N LEU A 57 0.51 -2.99 -6.01
CA LEU A 57 1.92 -2.65 -5.83
C LEU A 57 2.01 -1.27 -5.17
N PHE A 58 2.58 -1.18 -3.99
CA PHE A 58 2.71 0.03 -3.20
C PHE A 58 4.08 0.67 -3.39
N VAL A 59 4.09 1.97 -3.70
CA VAL A 59 5.32 2.76 -3.85
C VAL A 59 5.14 4.11 -3.15
N CYS A 60 6.00 4.41 -2.21
CA CYS A 60 6.04 5.76 -1.62
C CYS A 60 7.04 6.60 -2.42
N LEU A 61 6.53 7.59 -3.17
CA LEU A 61 7.35 8.42 -4.04
C LEU A 61 8.07 9.54 -3.28
N GLU A 62 7.46 10.08 -2.24
CA GLU A 62 8.03 11.10 -1.36
C GLU A 62 7.56 10.85 0.07
N GLY A 63 8.42 11.10 1.03
CA GLY A 63 8.13 10.91 2.44
C GLY A 63 8.30 9.48 2.89
N THR A 64 7.61 9.10 3.95
CA THR A 64 7.69 7.76 4.55
C THR A 64 6.30 7.28 4.95
N VAL A 65 6.00 6.04 4.60
CA VAL A 65 4.76 5.38 5.01
C VAL A 65 5.07 4.06 5.67
N ARG A 66 4.21 3.65 6.61
CA ARG A 66 4.23 2.30 7.16
C ARG A 66 3.17 1.48 6.47
N VAL A 67 3.60 0.50 5.70
CA VAL A 67 2.71 -0.48 5.07
C VAL A 67 2.35 -1.54 6.10
N VAL A 68 1.08 -1.91 6.17
CA VAL A 68 0.59 -2.99 7.02
C VAL A 68 -0.25 -3.93 6.17
N VAL A 69 0.04 -5.22 6.26
CA VAL A 69 -0.67 -6.28 5.54
C VAL A 69 -1.05 -7.39 6.52
N LEU A 70 -2.29 -7.82 6.45
CA LEU A 70 -2.82 -8.90 7.28
C LEU A 70 -3.40 -9.98 6.37
N ASP A 71 -2.86 -11.18 6.47
CA ASP A 71 -3.45 -12.36 5.81
C ASP A 71 -4.68 -12.80 6.61
N LEU A 72 -5.87 -12.63 6.03
CA LEU A 72 -7.12 -12.93 6.71
C LEU A 72 -7.34 -14.43 6.94
N GLY A 73 -6.63 -15.28 6.20
CA GLY A 73 -6.73 -16.73 6.34
C GLY A 73 -5.81 -17.33 7.39
N THR A 74 -4.65 -16.72 7.63
CA THR A 74 -3.61 -17.28 8.52
C THR A 74 -3.30 -16.39 9.72
N ASP A 75 -3.79 -15.15 9.74
CA ASP A 75 -3.46 -14.09 10.69
C ASP A 75 -1.97 -13.65 10.65
N GLU A 76 -1.21 -14.06 9.64
CA GLU A 76 0.13 -13.54 9.43
C GLU A 76 0.08 -12.05 9.13
N VAL A 77 1.08 -11.32 9.63
CA VAL A 77 1.19 -9.88 9.50
C VAL A 77 2.53 -9.51 8.87
N PHE A 78 2.50 -8.55 7.95
CA PHE A 78 3.69 -7.91 7.38
C PHE A 78 3.62 -6.42 7.64
N SER A 79 4.75 -5.80 7.99
CA SER A 79 4.85 -4.35 8.11
C SER A 79 6.25 -3.91 7.70
N GLU A 80 6.32 -2.80 6.96
CA GLU A 80 7.58 -2.19 6.57
C GLU A 80 7.39 -0.69 6.37
N ASP A 81 8.37 0.08 6.82
CA ASP A 81 8.43 1.53 6.54
C ASP A 81 9.18 1.72 5.23
N ILE A 82 8.50 2.28 4.24
CA ILE A 82 9.06 2.51 2.90
C ILE A 82 8.99 3.98 2.53
N GLY A 83 9.88 4.42 1.66
CA GLY A 83 9.92 5.79 1.18
C GLY A 83 11.34 6.27 0.94
N ASP A 84 11.61 7.53 1.26
CA ASP A 84 12.88 8.19 0.93
C ASP A 84 14.10 7.46 1.49
N GLU A 85 14.02 6.95 2.72
CA GLU A 85 15.13 6.28 3.39
C GLU A 85 15.17 4.77 3.09
N ASN A 86 14.09 4.20 2.59
CA ASN A 86 13.96 2.79 2.24
C ASN A 86 13.16 2.65 0.94
N PRO A 87 13.80 2.87 -0.21
CA PRO A 87 13.13 2.85 -1.51
C PRO A 87 12.83 1.42 -1.95
N VAL A 88 11.68 0.92 -1.51
CA VAL A 88 11.19 -0.43 -1.79
C VAL A 88 9.75 -0.34 -2.25
N ALA A 89 9.39 -1.08 -3.29
CA ALA A 89 8.01 -1.32 -3.68
C ALA A 89 7.52 -2.61 -3.02
N VAL A 90 6.28 -2.62 -2.55
CA VAL A 90 5.69 -3.78 -1.87
C VAL A 90 4.50 -4.29 -2.68
N TYR A 91 4.59 -5.53 -3.15
CA TYR A 91 3.51 -6.19 -3.87
C TYR A 91 2.66 -7.00 -2.88
N VAL A 92 1.37 -6.69 -2.84
CA VAL A 92 0.43 -7.26 -1.88
C VAL A 92 -0.63 -8.07 -2.60
N PRO A 93 -0.81 -9.36 -2.26
CA PRO A 93 -1.97 -10.12 -2.74
C PRO A 93 -3.24 -9.45 -2.25
N GLY A 94 -4.20 -9.21 -3.16
CA GLY A 94 -5.41 -8.46 -2.83
C GLY A 94 -6.33 -9.14 -1.83
N THR A 95 -6.21 -10.45 -1.64
CA THR A 95 -6.96 -11.19 -0.62
C THR A 95 -6.47 -10.91 0.81
N CYS A 96 -5.26 -10.35 0.96
CA CYS A 96 -4.78 -9.85 2.24
C CYS A 96 -5.30 -8.44 2.48
N ALA A 97 -5.73 -8.16 3.72
CA ALA A 97 -6.11 -6.81 4.09
C ALA A 97 -4.85 -5.94 4.16
N HIS A 98 -4.90 -4.75 3.59
CA HIS A 98 -3.73 -3.90 3.43
C HIS A 98 -4.06 -2.42 3.57
N GLY A 99 -3.06 -1.67 3.96
CA GLY A 99 -3.15 -0.23 4.08
C GLY A 99 -1.82 0.39 4.46
N TYR A 100 -1.83 1.69 4.67
CA TYR A 100 -0.63 2.39 5.11
C TYR A 100 -0.96 3.55 6.04
N GLU A 101 0.02 3.87 6.87
CA GLU A 101 0.05 5.08 7.68
C GLU A 101 1.08 6.05 7.12
N ALA A 102 0.70 7.30 6.91
CA ALA A 102 1.63 8.35 6.56
C ALA A 102 2.44 8.77 7.79
N LEU A 103 3.69 8.35 7.87
CA LEU A 103 4.60 8.73 8.96
C LEU A 103 5.13 10.15 8.78
N SER A 104 5.04 10.68 7.57
CA SER A 104 5.25 12.07 7.19
C SER A 104 4.23 12.44 6.13
N ASP A 105 4.14 13.71 5.75
CA ASP A 105 3.45 14.07 4.52
C ASP A 105 4.07 13.27 3.39
N CYS A 106 3.26 12.66 2.53
CA CYS A 106 3.76 11.74 1.53
C CYS A 106 3.01 11.82 0.20
N LEU A 107 3.69 11.34 -0.83
CA LEU A 107 3.12 11.09 -2.14
C LEU A 107 3.23 9.58 -2.38
N PHE A 108 2.09 8.93 -2.56
CA PHE A 108 2.00 7.47 -2.57
C PHE A 108 1.33 7.00 -3.84
N ALA A 109 2.00 6.10 -4.57
CA ALA A 109 1.46 5.46 -5.75
C ALA A 109 1.05 4.02 -5.42
N TYR A 110 -0.10 3.60 -5.90
CA TYR A 110 -0.49 2.20 -5.88
C TYR A 110 -0.95 1.79 -7.27
N LEU A 111 -0.28 0.77 -7.77
CA LEU A 111 -0.46 0.24 -9.11
C LEU A 111 -1.22 -1.06 -8.95
N VAL A 112 -2.34 -1.20 -9.64
CA VAL A 112 -3.27 -2.29 -9.39
C VAL A 112 -3.45 -3.14 -10.64
N THR A 113 -3.75 -4.42 -10.42
CA THR A 113 -3.80 -5.42 -11.50
C THR A 113 -5.18 -5.55 -12.14
N GLU A 114 -6.17 -4.81 -11.63
CA GLU A 114 -7.51 -4.72 -12.21
C GLU A 114 -7.95 -3.26 -12.28
N GLU A 115 -8.66 -2.88 -13.33
CA GLU A 115 -9.26 -1.56 -13.41
C GLU A 115 -10.45 -1.46 -12.46
N PHE A 116 -10.59 -0.30 -11.80
CA PHE A 116 -11.73 -0.04 -10.93
C PHE A 116 -13.01 0.08 -11.76
N ASP A 117 -14.03 -0.70 -11.40
CA ASP A 117 -15.36 -0.64 -12.00
C ASP A 117 -16.33 -0.04 -10.96
N PRO A 118 -16.77 1.22 -11.11
CA PRO A 118 -17.66 1.83 -10.13
C PRO A 118 -19.05 1.19 -10.07
N ALA A 119 -19.45 0.45 -11.12
CA ALA A 119 -20.72 -0.26 -11.12
C ALA A 119 -20.66 -1.58 -10.32
N HIS A 120 -19.46 -2.18 -10.24
CA HIS A 120 -19.25 -3.45 -9.54
C HIS A 120 -17.91 -3.38 -8.77
N PRO A 121 -17.83 -2.55 -7.72
CA PRO A 121 -16.57 -2.39 -6.99
C PRO A 121 -16.19 -3.66 -6.25
N ASP A 122 -14.89 -3.99 -6.32
CA ASP A 122 -14.31 -5.11 -5.58
C ASP A 122 -13.46 -4.53 -4.43
N GLU A 123 -14.12 -3.78 -3.58
CA GLU A 123 -13.47 -3.13 -2.44
C GLU A 123 -14.19 -3.50 -1.15
N HIS A 124 -13.45 -4.14 -0.25
CA HIS A 124 -13.92 -4.56 1.06
C HIS A 124 -12.98 -3.99 2.12
N GLY A 125 -13.45 -3.92 3.36
CA GLY A 125 -12.65 -3.35 4.45
C GLY A 125 -12.85 -4.06 5.75
N ILE A 126 -11.83 -3.96 6.59
CA ILE A 126 -11.88 -4.30 8.02
C ILE A 126 -11.43 -3.07 8.81
N PRO A 127 -11.73 -2.98 10.13
CA PRO A 127 -11.29 -1.85 10.93
C PRO A 127 -9.76 -1.69 10.88
N TRP A 128 -9.29 -0.42 10.73
CA TRP A 128 -7.86 -0.12 10.77
C TRP A 128 -7.22 -0.59 12.08
N ASP A 129 -7.96 -0.52 13.19
CA ASP A 129 -7.51 -0.88 14.53
C ASP A 129 -7.88 -2.32 14.93
N ASP A 130 -8.12 -3.19 13.94
CA ASP A 130 -8.28 -4.63 14.19
C ASP A 130 -7.18 -5.10 15.15
N GLU A 131 -7.56 -5.89 16.16
CA GLU A 131 -6.65 -6.27 17.24
C GLU A 131 -5.37 -6.97 16.78
N ARG A 132 -5.39 -7.56 15.58
CA ARG A 132 -4.22 -8.26 15.00
C ARG A 132 -3.15 -7.30 14.51
N VAL A 133 -3.48 -6.04 14.21
CA VAL A 133 -2.57 -5.08 13.59
C VAL A 133 -2.45 -3.76 14.34
N ARG A 134 -3.35 -3.43 15.28
CA ARG A 134 -3.37 -2.10 15.90
C ARG A 134 -2.06 -1.71 16.59
N HIS A 135 -1.30 -2.68 17.07
CA HIS A 135 0.01 -2.44 17.69
C HIS A 135 1.10 -1.99 16.72
N LEU A 136 0.84 -2.11 15.41
CA LEU A 136 1.79 -1.72 14.37
C LEU A 136 1.72 -0.25 14.01
N TRP A 137 0.59 0.40 14.24
CA TRP A 137 0.43 1.81 13.93
C TRP A 137 1.17 2.69 14.93
N SER A 138 1.73 3.81 14.46
CA SER A 138 2.41 4.76 15.33
C SER A 138 1.44 5.74 16.00
N THR A 139 0.25 5.94 15.41
CA THR A 139 -0.77 6.84 15.94
C THR A 139 -1.94 6.07 16.53
N SER A 140 -2.53 6.61 17.61
CA SER A 140 -3.77 6.12 18.19
C SER A 140 -4.99 6.95 17.76
N SER A 141 -4.78 8.04 17.01
CA SER A 141 -5.84 8.94 16.56
C SER A 141 -5.61 9.34 15.10
N PRO A 142 -5.79 8.39 14.16
CA PRO A 142 -5.50 8.63 12.76
C PRO A 142 -6.54 9.54 12.11
N ILE A 143 -6.14 10.19 11.03
CA ILE A 143 -7.04 10.87 10.10
C ILE A 143 -7.57 9.81 9.13
N LEU A 144 -8.88 9.60 9.12
CA LEU A 144 -9.52 8.55 8.34
C LEU A 144 -10.53 9.13 7.34
N SER A 145 -10.76 8.42 6.24
CA SER A 145 -11.90 8.67 5.37
C SER A 145 -13.20 8.21 6.06
N ALA A 146 -14.36 8.68 5.58
CA ALA A 146 -15.64 8.23 6.09
C ALA A 146 -15.81 6.71 5.95
N ARG A 147 -15.34 6.13 4.84
CA ARG A 147 -15.38 4.69 4.62
C ARG A 147 -14.55 3.93 5.64
N ASP A 148 -13.33 4.38 5.90
CA ASP A 148 -12.42 3.71 6.83
C ASP A 148 -12.88 3.86 8.29
N THR A 149 -13.59 4.94 8.60
CA THR A 149 -14.21 5.14 9.93
C THR A 149 -15.32 4.14 10.19
N SER A 150 -16.08 3.74 9.16
CA SER A 150 -17.25 2.87 9.28
C SER A 150 -16.95 1.38 9.07
N SER A 151 -15.70 1.03 8.80
CA SER A 151 -15.28 -0.38 8.62
C SER A 151 -15.26 -1.14 9.93
#